data_cf010c9ce74837b1e4e910d7b5c89ba8
#
_entry.id   cf010c9ce74837b1e4e910d7b5c89ba8
#
_cell.length_a   1.000
_cell.length_b   1.000
_cell.length_c   1.000
_cell.angle_alpha   90.00
_cell.angle_beta   90.00
_cell.angle_gamma   90.00
#
_symmetry.space_group_name_H-M   'P 1'
#
loop_
_entity.id
_entity.type
_entity.pdbx_description
1 polymer ?
#
loop_
_entity_poly.entity_id
_entity_poly.type
_entity_poly.pdbx_seq_one_letter_code
_entity_poly.pdbx_strand_id
1 'polypeptide(L)'
;DAPCGGAGKCGKCMVKINGAVEKACQTKITTDIEVEAIEKKSEHRILVKGTERAVTFSPELEILDIEIPPCTVGENSSDWTRLCEAIKSCRKKDIFFQPKLEILPVISRLIKEKNGKARAIISGDQILELKEQDDRPVLMAAFDIGTTTVAGYLLDGKTGEQLATA
;
A
#
# COMPACT_ATOMS: atom_id res chain seq x y z
N ASP A 1 7.25 -20.98 -31.59
CA ASP A 1 6.21 -21.95 -31.22
C ASP A 1 5.18 -22.08 -32.34
N ALA A 2 4.99 -23.27 -32.89
CA ALA A 2 4.05 -23.53 -33.98
C ALA A 2 3.00 -24.59 -33.56
N PRO A 3 2.05 -24.23 -32.67
CA PRO A 3 1.08 -25.18 -32.11
C PRO A 3 0.18 -25.86 -33.16
N CYS A 4 0.13 -25.32 -34.38
CA CYS A 4 -0.60 -25.95 -35.49
C CYS A 4 0.26 -26.92 -36.34
N GLY A 5 1.48 -27.26 -35.88
CA GLY A 5 2.40 -28.15 -36.63
C GLY A 5 2.78 -27.64 -38.02
N GLY A 6 2.79 -26.35 -38.24
CA GLY A 6 3.14 -25.76 -39.53
C GLY A 6 1.96 -25.62 -40.52
N ALA A 7 0.74 -25.89 -40.12
CA ALA A 7 -0.44 -25.82 -41.01
C ALA A 7 -0.89 -24.39 -41.36
N GLY A 8 -0.19 -23.35 -40.92
CA GLY A 8 -0.47 -21.94 -41.23
C GLY A 8 -1.75 -21.36 -40.60
N LYS A 9 -2.43 -22.09 -39.71
CA LYS A 9 -3.76 -21.72 -39.18
C LYS A 9 -3.71 -20.87 -37.91
N CYS A 10 -2.66 -20.98 -37.06
CA CYS A 10 -2.63 -20.36 -35.73
C CYS A 10 -2.10 -18.92 -35.71
N GLY A 11 -1.38 -18.47 -36.77
CA GLY A 11 -0.77 -17.13 -36.83
C GLY A 11 0.31 -16.84 -35.80
N LYS A 12 0.77 -17.83 -35.04
CA LYS A 12 1.78 -17.61 -33.97
C LYS A 12 3.23 -17.53 -34.47
N CYS A 13 3.47 -17.93 -35.72
CA CYS A 13 4.79 -17.91 -36.36
C CYS A 13 4.98 -16.70 -37.31
N MET A 14 4.31 -15.59 -37.03
CA MET A 14 4.50 -14.36 -37.80
C MET A 14 5.89 -13.77 -37.56
N VAL A 15 6.59 -13.48 -38.63
CA VAL A 15 7.92 -12.84 -38.64
C VAL A 15 7.94 -11.77 -39.73
N LYS A 16 8.90 -10.84 -39.67
CA LYS A 16 9.18 -9.96 -40.79
C LYS A 16 10.32 -10.60 -41.61
N ILE A 17 10.09 -10.80 -42.86
CA ILE A 17 11.08 -11.30 -43.83
C ILE A 17 11.33 -10.18 -44.83
N ASN A 18 12.54 -9.67 -44.90
CA ASN A 18 12.90 -8.53 -45.77
C ASN A 18 11.93 -7.35 -45.64
N GLY A 19 11.44 -7.09 -44.38
CA GLY A 19 10.48 -6.04 -44.08
C GLY A 19 9.00 -6.38 -44.27
N ALA A 20 8.64 -7.50 -44.89
CA ALA A 20 7.26 -7.98 -45.06
C ALA A 20 6.88 -8.95 -43.96
N VAL A 21 5.61 -8.83 -43.43
CA VAL A 21 5.09 -9.72 -42.38
C VAL A 21 4.56 -11.01 -43.01
N GLU A 22 5.21 -12.12 -42.70
CA GLU A 22 4.89 -13.43 -43.26
C GLU A 22 4.78 -14.52 -42.18
N LYS A 23 4.18 -15.66 -42.54
CA LYS A 23 4.12 -16.85 -41.69
C LYS A 23 5.38 -17.70 -41.92
N ALA A 24 6.27 -17.77 -40.95
CA ALA A 24 7.51 -18.54 -41.08
C ALA A 24 7.29 -20.01 -41.47
N CYS A 25 6.21 -20.63 -40.99
CA CYS A 25 5.90 -22.03 -41.32
C CYS A 25 5.41 -22.26 -42.75
N GLN A 26 5.07 -21.23 -43.52
CA GLN A 26 4.59 -21.27 -44.89
C GLN A 26 5.60 -20.70 -45.90
N THR A 27 6.63 -20.02 -45.42
CA THR A 27 7.61 -19.37 -46.27
C THR A 27 8.73 -20.36 -46.60
N LYS A 28 9.00 -20.52 -47.91
CA LYS A 28 10.15 -21.31 -48.42
C LYS A 28 11.34 -20.36 -48.64
N ILE A 29 12.44 -20.68 -48.02
CA ILE A 29 13.70 -19.93 -48.18
C ILE A 29 14.39 -20.42 -49.48
N THR A 30 14.51 -19.53 -50.43
CA THR A 30 15.18 -19.82 -51.75
C THR A 30 16.41 -18.97 -52.00
N THR A 31 16.60 -17.89 -51.22
CA THR A 31 17.72 -16.94 -51.28
C THR A 31 18.08 -16.50 -49.87
N ASP A 32 19.16 -15.75 -49.71
CA ASP A 32 19.48 -15.11 -48.42
C ASP A 32 18.36 -14.14 -48.04
N ILE A 33 17.86 -14.27 -46.81
CA ILE A 33 16.77 -13.45 -46.25
C ILE A 33 17.15 -12.88 -44.91
N GLU A 34 16.67 -11.68 -44.61
CA GLU A 34 16.76 -11.09 -43.28
C GLU A 34 15.44 -11.35 -42.56
N VAL A 35 15.54 -11.90 -41.33
CA VAL A 35 14.35 -12.26 -40.52
C VAL A 35 14.38 -11.50 -39.21
N GLU A 36 13.36 -10.69 -38.97
CA GLU A 36 13.10 -10.03 -37.69
C GLU A 36 11.98 -10.73 -36.95
N ALA A 37 12.21 -11.05 -35.69
CA ALA A 37 11.14 -11.54 -34.82
C ALA A 37 10.15 -10.40 -34.50
N ILE A 38 8.86 -10.66 -34.68
CA ILE A 38 7.83 -9.73 -34.23
C ILE A 38 7.64 -9.97 -32.73
N GLU A 39 8.31 -9.18 -31.89
CA GLU A 39 8.06 -9.18 -30.46
C GLU A 39 6.62 -8.72 -30.22
N LYS A 40 5.73 -9.65 -29.94
CA LYS A 40 4.51 -9.29 -29.23
C LYS A 40 4.95 -8.89 -27.83
N LYS A 41 5.02 -7.61 -27.54
CA LYS A 41 4.96 -7.12 -26.16
C LYS A 41 3.65 -7.68 -25.60
N SER A 42 3.70 -8.86 -24.99
CA SER A 42 2.67 -9.26 -24.07
C SER A 42 2.81 -8.31 -22.90
N GLU A 43 2.03 -7.24 -22.90
CA GLU A 43 1.71 -6.57 -21.64
C GLU A 43 1.11 -7.68 -20.79
N HIS A 44 1.89 -8.24 -19.90
CA HIS A 44 1.37 -9.02 -18.80
C HIS A 44 0.56 -8.04 -17.95
N ARG A 45 -0.69 -7.79 -18.38
CA ARG A 45 -1.66 -7.13 -17.54
C ARG A 45 -1.97 -8.10 -16.41
N ILE A 46 -1.29 -7.88 -15.29
CA ILE A 46 -1.75 -8.41 -14.02
C ILE A 46 -3.19 -7.92 -13.90
N LEU A 47 -4.14 -8.85 -13.73
CA LEU A 47 -5.54 -8.53 -13.46
C LEU A 47 -5.62 -7.84 -12.08
N VAL A 48 -5.30 -6.56 -12.05
CA VAL A 48 -5.34 -5.72 -10.83
C VAL A 48 -6.80 -5.35 -10.49
N LYS A 49 -7.71 -5.51 -11.44
CA LYS A 49 -9.15 -5.33 -11.25
C LYS A 49 -9.82 -6.69 -11.11
N GLY A 50 -9.96 -7.13 -9.87
CA GLY A 50 -10.85 -8.23 -9.51
C GLY A 50 -12.31 -7.78 -9.47
N THR A 51 -13.23 -8.72 -9.17
CA THR A 51 -14.62 -8.38 -8.88
C THR A 51 -14.65 -7.63 -7.54
N GLU A 52 -14.89 -6.33 -7.57
CA GLU A 52 -15.07 -5.52 -6.36
C GLU A 52 -16.33 -6.01 -5.64
N ARG A 53 -16.16 -6.48 -4.42
CA ARG A 53 -17.27 -6.70 -3.50
C ARG A 53 -17.45 -5.46 -2.66
N ALA A 54 -18.67 -4.98 -2.51
CA ALA A 54 -18.99 -3.92 -1.56
C ALA A 54 -18.66 -4.44 -0.15
N VAL A 55 -17.60 -3.92 0.44
CA VAL A 55 -17.17 -4.21 1.81
C VAL A 55 -17.40 -2.95 2.63
N THR A 56 -18.06 -3.10 3.78
CA THR A 56 -18.15 -2.00 4.73
C THR A 56 -16.77 -1.75 5.32
N PHE A 57 -16.21 -0.58 5.04
CA PHE A 57 -14.92 -0.18 5.60
C PHE A 57 -15.06 0.00 7.13
N SER A 58 -14.37 -0.82 7.88
CA SER A 58 -14.33 -0.77 9.34
C SER A 58 -12.88 -1.01 9.79
N PRO A 59 -12.02 0.01 9.71
CA PRO A 59 -10.63 -0.15 10.08
C PRO A 59 -10.48 -0.37 11.58
N GLU A 60 -9.60 -1.28 11.96
CA GLU A 60 -9.14 -1.38 13.36
C GLU A 60 -8.24 -0.21 13.75
N LEU A 61 -7.75 0.55 12.76
CA LEU A 61 -6.92 1.72 12.95
C LEU A 61 -7.78 2.94 13.25
N GLU A 62 -7.50 3.57 14.38
CA GLU A 62 -8.03 4.88 14.74
C GLU A 62 -6.91 5.92 14.64
N ILE A 63 -7.20 7.02 13.97
CA ILE A 63 -6.28 8.16 13.81
C ILE A 63 -6.88 9.32 14.58
N LEU A 64 -6.23 9.69 15.68
CA LEU A 64 -6.72 10.72 16.59
C LEU A 64 -5.75 11.89 16.64
N ASP A 65 -6.24 13.08 16.37
CA ASP A 65 -5.54 14.32 16.66
C ASP A 65 -5.89 14.74 18.09
N ILE A 66 -4.88 14.81 18.95
CA ILE A 66 -5.00 15.03 20.39
C ILE A 66 -4.10 16.18 20.84
N GLU A 67 -4.41 16.73 21.99
CA GLU A 67 -3.56 17.69 22.68
C GLU A 67 -3.19 17.14 24.06
N ILE A 68 -1.91 16.91 24.30
CA ILE A 68 -1.37 16.37 25.54
C ILE A 68 -1.02 17.57 26.43
N PRO A 69 -1.70 17.75 27.58
CA PRO A 69 -1.43 18.90 28.43
C PRO A 69 -0.02 18.86 29.04
N PRO A 70 0.63 20.01 29.23
CA PRO A 70 1.89 20.06 29.97
C PRO A 70 1.67 19.71 31.44
N CYS A 71 2.75 19.32 32.14
CA CYS A 71 2.71 19.11 33.58
C CYS A 71 2.60 20.45 34.29
N THR A 72 1.68 20.54 35.24
CA THR A 72 1.53 21.71 36.12
C THR A 72 2.23 21.47 37.46
N VAL A 73 2.68 22.57 38.09
CA VAL A 73 3.35 22.48 39.39
C VAL A 73 2.37 21.92 40.44
N GLY A 74 2.80 20.87 41.13
CA GLY A 74 1.95 20.17 42.11
C GLY A 74 1.16 18.96 41.56
N GLU A 75 1.23 18.70 40.26
CA GLU A 75 0.61 17.54 39.63
C GLU A 75 1.61 16.36 39.55
N ASN A 76 1.18 15.19 40.02
CA ASN A 76 2.03 14.00 40.03
C ASN A 76 1.72 13.02 38.86
N SER A 77 1.11 13.51 37.77
CA SER A 77 0.81 12.68 36.61
C SER A 77 2.01 12.56 35.67
N SER A 78 2.29 11.36 35.20
CA SER A 78 3.33 11.13 34.20
C SER A 78 2.91 11.62 32.80
N ASP A 79 3.88 11.90 31.92
CA ASP A 79 3.60 12.20 30.50
C ASP A 79 2.74 11.10 29.85
N TRP A 80 3.00 9.84 30.20
CA TRP A 80 2.23 8.70 29.75
C TRP A 80 0.77 8.77 30.21
N THR A 81 0.54 9.08 31.48
CA THR A 81 -0.82 9.20 32.03
C THR A 81 -1.60 10.30 31.30
N ARG A 82 -0.98 11.47 31.08
CA ARG A 82 -1.59 12.59 30.35
C ARG A 82 -1.91 12.24 28.90
N LEU A 83 -1.01 11.49 28.22
CA LEU A 83 -1.27 10.97 26.88
C LEU A 83 -2.51 10.04 26.88
N CYS A 84 -2.57 9.08 27.80
CA CYS A 84 -3.69 8.15 27.90
C CYS A 84 -5.03 8.89 28.16
N GLU A 85 -5.02 9.89 29.01
CA GLU A 85 -6.19 10.72 29.32
C GLU A 85 -6.65 11.54 28.10
N ALA A 86 -5.71 12.12 27.35
CA ALA A 86 -6.01 12.82 26.10
C ALA A 86 -6.67 11.88 25.07
N ILE A 87 -6.15 10.67 24.92
CA ILE A 87 -6.74 9.66 24.03
C ILE A 87 -8.13 9.24 24.52
N LYS A 88 -8.29 8.96 25.81
CA LYS A 88 -9.59 8.59 26.42
C LYS A 88 -10.65 9.65 26.17
N SER A 89 -10.30 10.91 26.33
CA SER A 89 -11.23 12.03 26.10
C SER A 89 -11.77 12.06 24.68
N CYS A 90 -10.94 11.69 23.68
CA CYS A 90 -11.35 11.61 22.28
C CYS A 90 -12.19 10.37 21.98
N ARG A 91 -11.81 9.22 22.51
CA ARG A 91 -12.47 7.93 22.21
C ARG A 91 -13.76 7.68 23.00
N LYS A 92 -13.94 8.34 24.14
CA LYS A 92 -15.04 8.09 25.12
C LYS A 92 -15.11 6.62 25.55
N LYS A 93 -13.98 5.91 25.55
CA LYS A 93 -13.85 4.52 25.98
C LYS A 93 -12.71 4.41 26.97
N ASP A 94 -12.94 3.64 28.04
CA ASP A 94 -11.89 3.27 28.99
C ASP A 94 -11.08 2.10 28.42
N ILE A 95 -9.88 2.41 27.95
CA ILE A 95 -8.93 1.41 27.48
C ILE A 95 -7.62 1.63 28.22
N PHE A 96 -7.03 0.55 28.67
CA PHE A 96 -5.72 0.56 29.28
C PHE A 96 -4.67 0.32 28.20
N PHE A 97 -3.80 1.31 28.00
CA PHE A 97 -2.65 1.18 27.09
C PHE A 97 -1.42 0.76 27.86
N GLN A 98 -0.70 -0.23 27.35
CA GLN A 98 0.62 -0.57 27.88
C GLN A 98 1.68 0.43 27.35
N PRO A 99 2.54 0.98 28.23
CA PRO A 99 3.57 1.91 27.79
C PRO A 99 4.61 1.19 26.94
N LYS A 100 4.92 1.77 25.77
CA LYS A 100 6.01 1.35 24.91
C LYS A 100 7.20 2.30 25.10
N LEU A 101 8.38 1.75 25.35
CA LEU A 101 9.60 2.53 25.60
C LEU A 101 9.93 3.53 24.48
N GLU A 102 9.60 3.14 23.23
CA GLU A 102 9.86 3.97 22.03
C GLU A 102 8.98 5.25 22.00
N ILE A 103 7.81 5.22 22.62
CA ILE A 103 6.86 6.32 22.63
C ILE A 103 7.18 7.35 23.72
N LEU A 104 7.73 6.92 24.85
CA LEU A 104 7.97 7.82 26.00
C LEU A 104 8.81 9.08 25.67
N PRO A 105 9.95 9.00 24.97
CA PRO A 105 10.70 10.20 24.61
C PRO A 105 9.95 11.07 23.60
N VAL A 106 9.09 10.49 22.75
CA VAL A 106 8.29 11.22 21.78
C VAL A 106 7.26 12.10 22.49
N ILE A 107 6.61 11.59 23.55
CA ILE A 107 5.62 12.36 24.33
C ILE A 107 6.27 13.64 24.88
N SER A 108 7.39 13.50 25.59
CA SER A 108 8.08 14.64 26.20
C SER A 108 8.53 15.68 25.18
N ARG A 109 8.98 15.23 24.01
CA ARG A 109 9.35 16.12 22.90
C ARG A 109 8.13 16.87 22.36
N LEU A 110 7.02 16.19 22.10
CA LEU A 110 5.80 16.82 21.58
C LEU A 110 5.23 17.85 22.56
N ILE A 111 5.24 17.56 23.86
CA ILE A 111 4.81 18.51 24.88
C ILE A 111 5.68 19.78 24.84
N LYS A 112 7.01 19.63 24.78
CA LYS A 112 7.95 20.75 24.84
C LYS A 112 8.02 21.58 23.56
N GLU A 113 8.04 20.91 22.41
CA GLU A 113 8.35 21.56 21.13
C GLU A 113 7.10 21.88 20.32
N LYS A 114 5.98 21.18 20.57
CA LYS A 114 4.75 21.24 19.76
C LYS A 114 3.52 21.59 20.59
N ASN A 115 3.70 22.09 21.81
CA ASN A 115 2.61 22.43 22.74
C ASN A 115 1.64 21.25 22.96
N GLY A 116 2.15 20.03 22.94
CA GLY A 116 1.36 18.82 23.14
C GLY A 116 0.52 18.38 21.94
N LYS A 117 0.52 19.11 20.83
CA LYS A 117 -0.23 18.70 19.62
C LYS A 117 0.38 17.47 19.00
N ALA A 118 -0.41 16.40 18.94
CA ALA A 118 0.03 15.09 18.51
C ALA A 118 -1.04 14.39 17.69
N ARG A 119 -0.58 13.49 16.81
CA ARG A 119 -1.40 12.50 16.14
C ARG A 119 -1.06 11.13 16.69
N ALA A 120 -2.05 10.45 17.27
CA ALA A 120 -1.95 9.08 17.73
C ALA A 120 -2.59 8.14 16.70
N ILE A 121 -1.86 7.10 16.31
CA ILE A 121 -2.37 6.00 15.48
C ILE A 121 -2.51 4.80 16.41
N ILE A 122 -3.72 4.29 16.53
CA ILE A 122 -4.10 3.30 17.53
C ILE A 122 -4.77 2.11 16.84
N SER A 123 -4.43 0.90 17.30
CA SER A 123 -5.14 -0.33 16.94
C SER A 123 -5.54 -1.05 18.24
N GLY A 124 -6.83 -1.21 18.47
CA GLY A 124 -7.35 -1.81 19.70
C GLY A 124 -6.88 -1.08 20.95
N ASP A 125 -6.04 -1.75 21.74
CA ASP A 125 -5.41 -1.26 22.98
C ASP A 125 -3.95 -0.82 22.82
N GLN A 126 -3.46 -0.77 21.57
CA GLN A 126 -2.07 -0.44 21.27
C GLN A 126 -1.94 0.92 20.56
N ILE A 127 -1.06 1.75 21.09
CA ILE A 127 -0.58 2.93 20.37
C ILE A 127 0.54 2.45 19.42
N LEU A 128 0.26 2.48 18.11
CA LEU A 128 1.21 2.05 17.09
C LEU A 128 2.23 3.13 16.80
N GLU A 129 1.77 4.38 16.71
CA GLU A 129 2.61 5.54 16.42
C GLU A 129 2.07 6.76 17.15
N LEU A 130 2.99 7.58 17.62
CA LEU A 130 2.72 8.92 18.13
C LEU A 130 3.65 9.90 17.42
N LYS A 131 3.09 10.87 16.72
CA LYS A 131 3.85 11.86 15.94
C LYS A 131 3.25 13.26 16.05
N GLU A 132 3.97 14.24 15.50
CA GLU A 132 3.44 15.59 15.32
C GLU A 132 2.17 15.55 14.47
N GLN A 133 1.20 16.38 14.85
CA GLN A 133 0.00 16.58 14.03
C GLN A 133 0.39 17.26 12.71
N ASP A 134 0.03 16.64 11.60
CA ASP A 134 0.25 17.14 10.24
C ASP A 134 -0.96 16.84 9.35
N ASP A 135 -1.03 17.49 8.17
CA ASP A 135 -2.12 17.27 7.21
C ASP A 135 -1.87 16.08 6.27
N ARG A 136 -0.77 15.35 6.45
CA ARG A 136 -0.47 14.20 5.61
C ARG A 136 -1.43 13.05 5.88
N PRO A 137 -1.92 12.39 4.82
CA PRO A 137 -2.76 11.22 4.98
C PRO A 137 -1.98 10.08 5.63
N VAL A 138 -2.66 9.29 6.44
CA VAL A 138 -2.13 7.99 6.89
C VAL A 138 -2.37 6.99 5.78
N LEU A 139 -1.29 6.44 5.27
CA LEU A 139 -1.32 5.48 4.17
C LEU A 139 -1.18 4.05 4.70
N MET A 140 -1.91 3.14 4.09
CA MET A 140 -1.81 1.70 4.33
C MET A 140 -1.35 1.02 3.04
N ALA A 141 -0.61 -0.07 3.18
CA ALA A 141 -0.22 -0.91 2.06
C ALA A 141 -0.69 -2.34 2.28
N ALA A 142 -1.22 -2.94 1.22
CA ALA A 142 -1.56 -4.36 1.18
C ALA A 142 -0.79 -5.03 0.04
N PHE A 143 -0.31 -6.24 0.28
CA PHE A 143 0.45 -7.00 -0.73
C PHE A 143 -0.20 -8.37 -0.92
N ASP A 144 -0.43 -8.71 -2.17
CA ASP A 144 -0.81 -10.07 -2.59
C ASP A 144 0.42 -10.74 -3.20
N ILE A 145 0.91 -11.79 -2.54
CA ILE A 145 2.12 -12.51 -2.95
C ILE A 145 1.71 -13.87 -3.49
N GLY A 146 1.57 -13.95 -4.82
CA GLY A 146 1.35 -15.19 -5.54
C GLY A 146 2.66 -15.92 -5.86
N THR A 147 2.57 -17.09 -6.51
CA THR A 147 3.73 -17.90 -6.91
C THR A 147 4.54 -17.25 -8.04
N THR A 148 3.90 -16.46 -8.90
CA THR A 148 4.53 -15.86 -10.09
C THR A 148 4.43 -14.35 -10.13
N THR A 149 3.57 -13.76 -9.30
CA THR A 149 3.28 -12.33 -9.31
C THR A 149 3.17 -11.80 -7.89
N VAL A 150 3.56 -10.54 -7.72
CA VAL A 150 3.30 -9.77 -6.50
C VAL A 150 2.49 -8.54 -6.92
N ALA A 151 1.37 -8.31 -6.26
CA ALA A 151 0.59 -7.10 -6.43
C ALA A 151 0.62 -6.26 -5.15
N GLY A 152 0.83 -4.96 -5.28
CA GLY A 152 0.84 -4.01 -4.18
C GLY A 152 -0.29 -3.00 -4.32
N TYR A 153 -0.96 -2.69 -3.22
CA TYR A 153 -2.05 -1.72 -3.15
C TYR A 153 -1.73 -0.66 -2.12
N LEU A 154 -1.85 0.61 -2.50
CA LEU A 154 -1.76 1.75 -1.58
C LEU A 154 -3.16 2.25 -1.29
N LEU A 155 -3.48 2.41 -0.01
CA LEU A 155 -4.81 2.75 0.46
C LEU A 155 -4.75 3.99 1.38
N ASP A 156 -5.79 4.80 1.35
CA ASP A 156 -6.02 5.82 2.38
C ASP A 156 -6.47 5.16 3.67
N GLY A 157 -5.77 5.44 4.77
CA GLY A 157 -6.03 4.82 6.08
C GLY A 157 -7.33 5.27 6.76
N LYS A 158 -7.95 6.37 6.32
CA LYS A 158 -9.21 6.86 6.86
C LYS A 158 -10.42 6.34 6.09
N THR A 159 -10.31 6.27 4.78
CA THR A 159 -11.43 5.97 3.88
C THR A 159 -11.39 4.56 3.33
N GLY A 160 -10.22 3.91 3.30
CA GLY A 160 -9.99 2.65 2.62
C GLY A 160 -9.94 2.78 1.10
N GLU A 161 -9.97 4.00 0.57
CA GLU A 161 -9.86 4.25 -0.87
C GLU A 161 -8.52 3.79 -1.41
N GLN A 162 -8.55 3.07 -2.53
CA GLN A 162 -7.33 2.64 -3.21
C GLN A 162 -6.76 3.80 -4.01
N LEU A 163 -5.54 4.22 -3.63
CA LEU A 163 -4.84 5.36 -4.24
C LEU A 163 -3.95 4.94 -5.39
N ALA A 164 -3.31 3.76 -5.30
CA ALA A 164 -2.43 3.25 -6.34
C ALA A 164 -2.31 1.72 -6.29
N THR A 165 -1.85 1.13 -7.40
CA THR A 165 -1.49 -0.29 -7.51
C THR A 165 -0.20 -0.45 -8.31
N ALA A 166 0.54 -1.48 -7.98
CA ALA A 166 1.77 -1.87 -8.67
C ALA A 166 1.88 -3.39 -8.79
#